data_326e0170638c8d150580d7c1431a812a
#
_entry.id   326e0170638c8d150580d7c1431a812a
#
_cell.length_a   1.000
_cell.length_b   1.000
_cell.length_c   1.000
_cell.angle_alpha   90.00
_cell.angle_beta   90.00
_cell.angle_gamma   90.00
#
_symmetry.space_group_name_H-M   'P 1'
#
loop_
_entity.id
_entity.type
_entity.pdbx_description
1 polymer ?
#
loop_
_entity_poly.entity_id
_entity_poly.type
_entity_poly.pdbx_seq_one_letter_code
_entity_poly.pdbx_strand_id
1 'polypeptide(L)'
;MDSEAGGTGRHSRTRVGGPARSAVRIVFVYAVVAGLWILASDTLSRAMTIDSNQLTAVAIAKGVLFVVVTSVLLFVQIRGDFARLQTSGDQLRESEQRFRRVIDVSPVPMTMSAANGTVTLANEAFVKVFGYTQQDIPTISDWWPRAYPDPEYRDRIADAWRTELERSAKAGDAFTPMEARIRCKDGAERIVLLSSAWLAADSSEQVVVFWDITERELAERAVLLSNQRLEQVLKSVTALIGKIVEARDPYTQGHEEGVARIGRMIAEEMGLSAAEVEGIEVAGLVHDVGKLGVPAEILTKPGLLADVEFDLIREHSQRGYDILKDIDFDWPVADMVLQHHERMDGSGYPGGLAGDGISMAGRVLMVADVIEAMAAHRPYRAALGLDAAMAEITGHPEKYDPQVISACVRLHEAGRIEL
;
A
#
# COMPACT_ATOMS: atom_id res chain seq x y z
N MET A 1 37.21 -18.78 17.02
CA MET A 1 36.43 -20.03 17.10
C MET A 1 35.47 -19.94 15.92
N ASP A 2 35.94 -20.16 14.76
CA ASP A 2 36.02 -21.34 13.88
C ASP A 2 34.67 -22.03 13.72
N SER A 3 34.09 -21.88 12.57
CA SER A 3 33.51 -22.99 11.79
C SER A 3 33.16 -22.51 10.37
N GLU A 4 34.06 -22.86 9.46
CA GLU A 4 33.83 -22.94 8.02
C GLU A 4 32.77 -24.01 7.72
N ALA A 5 31.89 -23.73 6.77
CA ALA A 5 31.24 -24.78 5.98
C ALA A 5 31.06 -24.28 4.55
N GLY A 6 32.00 -24.68 3.73
CA GLY A 6 32.00 -24.55 2.29
C GLY A 6 30.89 -25.36 1.64
N GLY A 7 30.03 -24.67 0.90
CA GLY A 7 29.06 -25.23 -0.01
C GLY A 7 29.54 -25.14 -1.46
N THR A 8 30.19 -26.18 -1.93
CA THR A 8 30.65 -26.35 -3.31
C THR A 8 29.46 -26.36 -4.26
N GLY A 9 29.31 -25.29 -5.02
CA GLY A 9 28.40 -25.21 -6.18
C GLY A 9 28.80 -26.25 -7.23
N ARG A 10 28.04 -27.33 -7.33
CA ARG A 10 28.11 -28.29 -8.45
C ARG A 10 27.55 -27.60 -9.70
N HIS A 11 28.43 -26.99 -10.48
CA HIS A 11 28.14 -26.71 -11.88
C HIS A 11 27.82 -28.02 -12.60
N SER A 12 26.54 -28.29 -12.84
CA SER A 12 26.13 -29.33 -13.77
C SER A 12 26.49 -28.87 -15.21
N ARG A 13 27.72 -29.16 -15.61
CA ARG A 13 28.09 -29.11 -17.00
C ARG A 13 27.28 -30.18 -17.73
N THR A 14 26.12 -29.81 -18.31
CA THR A 14 25.47 -30.58 -19.37
C THR A 14 26.46 -30.69 -20.53
N ARG A 15 27.21 -31.78 -20.53
CA ARG A 15 28.05 -32.14 -21.66
C ARG A 15 27.13 -32.49 -22.81
N VAL A 16 26.78 -31.50 -23.63
CA VAL A 16 26.24 -31.76 -24.96
C VAL A 16 27.31 -32.58 -25.71
N GLY A 17 27.06 -33.86 -25.85
CA GLY A 17 27.88 -34.73 -26.66
C GLY A 17 27.69 -34.31 -28.14
N GLY A 18 28.52 -33.39 -28.59
CA GLY A 18 28.42 -32.83 -29.95
C GLY A 18 28.45 -33.92 -31.04
N PRO A 19 28.01 -33.57 -32.23
CA PRO A 19 27.99 -34.49 -33.40
C PRO A 19 29.34 -35.18 -33.65
N ALA A 20 30.45 -34.54 -33.22
CA ALA A 20 31.79 -35.13 -33.24
C ALA A 20 31.93 -36.39 -32.38
N ARG A 21 31.25 -36.49 -31.23
CA ARG A 21 31.32 -37.69 -30.36
C ARG A 21 30.55 -38.86 -30.95
N SER A 22 29.41 -38.61 -31.60
CA SER A 22 28.68 -39.65 -32.32
C SER A 22 29.48 -40.16 -33.51
N ALA A 23 30.09 -39.26 -34.30
CA ALA A 23 30.96 -39.63 -35.39
C ALA A 23 32.16 -40.47 -34.94
N VAL A 24 32.87 -40.06 -33.88
CA VAL A 24 33.99 -40.79 -33.28
C VAL A 24 33.55 -42.18 -32.80
N ARG A 25 32.40 -42.30 -32.16
CA ARG A 25 31.84 -43.59 -31.73
C ARG A 25 31.53 -44.50 -32.90
N ILE A 26 30.95 -43.98 -33.98
CA ILE A 26 30.66 -44.74 -35.20
C ILE A 26 31.96 -45.29 -35.79
N VAL A 27 32.96 -44.43 -35.99
CA VAL A 27 34.27 -44.81 -36.50
C VAL A 27 34.96 -45.86 -35.64
N PHE A 28 34.93 -45.67 -34.30
CA PHE A 28 35.52 -46.60 -33.36
C PHE A 28 34.86 -47.98 -33.40
N VAL A 29 33.52 -48.04 -33.38
CA VAL A 29 32.79 -49.32 -33.48
C VAL A 29 33.08 -50.01 -34.79
N TYR A 30 33.10 -49.26 -35.91
CA TYR A 30 33.45 -49.80 -37.20
C TYR A 30 34.87 -50.36 -37.21
N ALA A 31 35.87 -49.63 -36.69
CA ALA A 31 37.27 -50.08 -36.63
C ALA A 31 37.46 -51.38 -35.81
N VAL A 32 36.74 -51.43 -34.66
CA VAL A 32 36.77 -52.63 -33.80
C VAL A 32 36.14 -53.82 -34.47
N VAL A 33 34.97 -53.64 -35.07
CA VAL A 33 34.30 -54.74 -35.82
C VAL A 33 35.12 -55.15 -36.99
N ALA A 34 35.72 -54.24 -37.77
CA ALA A 34 36.61 -54.58 -38.91
C ALA A 34 37.86 -55.32 -38.44
N GLY A 35 38.48 -54.88 -37.38
CA GLY A 35 39.67 -55.56 -36.80
C GLY A 35 39.36 -56.97 -36.32
N LEU A 36 38.27 -57.14 -35.55
CA LEU A 36 37.82 -58.50 -35.13
C LEU A 36 37.45 -59.43 -36.33
N TRP A 37 36.82 -58.86 -37.34
CA TRP A 37 36.48 -59.59 -38.52
C TRP A 37 37.71 -60.12 -39.30
N ILE A 38 38.72 -59.27 -39.47
CA ILE A 38 39.97 -59.63 -40.12
C ILE A 38 40.64 -60.76 -39.34
N LEU A 39 40.80 -60.66 -38.06
CA LEU A 39 41.44 -61.66 -37.21
C LEU A 39 40.69 -62.99 -37.18
N ALA A 40 39.37 -62.96 -37.00
CA ALA A 40 38.53 -64.14 -36.94
C ALA A 40 38.47 -64.84 -38.32
N SER A 41 38.37 -64.11 -39.42
CA SER A 41 38.28 -64.63 -40.78
C SER A 41 39.57 -65.24 -41.25
N ASP A 42 40.73 -64.70 -40.85
CA ASP A 42 42.04 -65.27 -41.19
C ASP A 42 42.32 -66.54 -40.39
N THR A 43 41.97 -66.59 -39.08
CA THR A 43 42.11 -67.83 -38.32
C THR A 43 41.23 -68.97 -38.85
N LEU A 44 40.02 -68.65 -39.24
CA LEU A 44 39.10 -69.63 -39.82
C LEU A 44 39.60 -70.15 -41.21
N SER A 45 40.20 -69.28 -42.03
CA SER A 45 40.76 -69.63 -43.30
C SER A 45 41.99 -70.53 -43.19
N ARG A 46 42.82 -70.39 -42.19
CA ARG A 46 43.99 -71.25 -41.96
C ARG A 46 43.62 -72.61 -41.37
N ALA A 47 42.47 -72.74 -40.72
CA ALA A 47 41.97 -73.99 -40.16
C ALA A 47 41.28 -74.89 -41.21
N MET A 48 40.89 -74.36 -42.37
CA MET A 48 40.25 -75.10 -43.45
C MET A 48 41.30 -75.48 -44.52
N THR A 49 41.56 -76.80 -44.78
CA THR A 49 42.29 -77.30 -45.90
C THR A 49 41.47 -77.15 -47.18
N ILE A 50 41.62 -76.01 -47.90
CA ILE A 50 40.81 -75.69 -49.08
C ILE A 50 41.68 -75.67 -50.32
N ASP A 51 41.18 -76.31 -51.45
CA ASP A 51 41.77 -76.30 -52.73
C ASP A 51 41.83 -74.88 -53.35
N SER A 52 42.87 -74.59 -54.22
CA SER A 52 43.16 -73.25 -54.74
C SER A 52 41.98 -72.57 -55.46
N ASN A 53 41.08 -73.28 -56.07
CA ASN A 53 39.87 -72.82 -56.79
C ASN A 53 38.77 -72.44 -55.81
N GLN A 54 38.72 -73.00 -54.63
CA GLN A 54 37.74 -72.70 -53.57
C GLN A 54 38.18 -71.48 -52.72
N LEU A 55 39.47 -71.17 -52.68
CA LEU A 55 40.01 -70.06 -51.89
C LEU A 55 39.48 -68.70 -52.34
N THR A 56 39.28 -68.47 -53.65
CA THR A 56 38.77 -67.25 -54.23
C THR A 56 37.29 -67.04 -53.90
N ALA A 57 36.49 -68.10 -54.00
CA ALA A 57 35.06 -68.07 -53.69
C ALA A 57 34.81 -67.75 -52.17
N VAL A 58 35.60 -68.34 -51.29
CA VAL A 58 35.55 -68.08 -49.84
C VAL A 58 35.98 -66.66 -49.52
N ALA A 59 37.01 -66.11 -50.19
CA ALA A 59 37.45 -64.74 -49.99
C ALA A 59 36.35 -63.71 -50.40
N ILE A 60 35.69 -63.94 -51.54
CA ILE A 60 34.58 -63.10 -51.99
C ILE A 60 33.40 -63.20 -51.06
N ALA A 61 33.00 -64.39 -50.59
CA ALA A 61 31.90 -64.59 -49.65
C ALA A 61 32.15 -63.88 -48.33
N LYS A 62 33.38 -63.94 -47.80
CA LYS A 62 33.81 -63.20 -46.61
C LYS A 62 33.70 -61.69 -46.77
N GLY A 63 34.15 -61.16 -47.92
CA GLY A 63 34.05 -59.72 -48.21
C GLY A 63 32.60 -59.25 -48.29
N VAL A 64 31.75 -60.02 -48.99
CA VAL A 64 30.31 -59.68 -49.06
C VAL A 64 29.66 -59.73 -47.67
N LEU A 65 29.93 -60.76 -46.87
CA LEU A 65 29.36 -60.87 -45.51
C LEU A 65 29.83 -59.72 -44.59
N PHE A 66 31.10 -59.33 -44.71
CA PHE A 66 31.63 -58.16 -43.96
C PHE A 66 30.89 -56.89 -44.33
N VAL A 67 30.71 -56.63 -45.63
CA VAL A 67 29.98 -55.43 -46.10
C VAL A 67 28.54 -55.45 -45.59
N VAL A 68 27.86 -56.57 -45.63
CA VAL A 68 26.47 -56.72 -45.17
C VAL A 68 26.40 -56.46 -43.66
N VAL A 69 27.24 -57.12 -42.86
CA VAL A 69 27.25 -56.97 -41.40
C VAL A 69 27.56 -55.53 -40.98
N THR A 70 28.60 -54.94 -41.58
CA THR A 70 28.96 -53.54 -41.27
C THR A 70 27.91 -52.54 -41.74
N SER A 71 27.28 -52.76 -42.87
CA SER A 71 26.18 -51.93 -43.38
C SER A 71 24.96 -51.96 -42.42
N VAL A 72 24.58 -53.17 -41.96
CA VAL A 72 23.48 -53.31 -40.98
C VAL A 72 23.81 -52.65 -39.66
N LEU A 73 25.03 -52.83 -39.14
CA LEU A 73 25.45 -52.17 -37.89
C LEU A 73 25.41 -50.62 -38.00
N LEU A 74 25.96 -50.10 -39.12
CA LEU A 74 25.92 -48.65 -39.40
C LEU A 74 24.49 -48.12 -39.51
N PHE A 75 23.64 -48.87 -40.24
CA PHE A 75 22.24 -48.50 -40.39
C PHE A 75 21.49 -48.42 -39.04
N VAL A 76 21.67 -49.45 -38.19
CA VAL A 76 21.04 -49.48 -36.85
C VAL A 76 21.54 -48.32 -35.98
N GLN A 77 22.85 -48.03 -36.05
CA GLN A 77 23.44 -46.96 -35.25
C GLN A 77 23.01 -45.58 -35.71
N ILE A 78 23.03 -45.31 -37.04
CA ILE A 78 22.57 -44.04 -37.61
C ILE A 78 21.08 -43.82 -37.33
N ARG A 79 20.26 -44.88 -37.51
CA ARG A 79 18.83 -44.81 -37.18
C ARG A 79 18.58 -44.51 -35.74
N GLY A 80 19.36 -45.09 -34.81
CA GLY A 80 19.25 -44.81 -33.35
C GLY A 80 19.62 -43.39 -33.01
N ASP A 81 20.69 -42.84 -33.58
CA ASP A 81 21.12 -41.46 -33.33
C ASP A 81 20.12 -40.44 -33.95
N PHE A 82 19.57 -40.73 -35.14
CA PHE A 82 18.55 -39.91 -35.77
C PHE A 82 17.24 -39.89 -34.96
N ALA A 83 16.79 -41.02 -34.42
CA ALA A 83 15.62 -41.12 -33.58
C ALA A 83 15.81 -40.28 -32.27
N ARG A 84 17.00 -40.32 -31.66
CA ARG A 84 17.31 -39.49 -30.47
C ARG A 84 17.27 -38.01 -30.76
N LEU A 85 17.80 -37.57 -31.91
CA LEU A 85 17.75 -36.17 -32.34
C LEU A 85 16.32 -35.70 -32.58
N GLN A 86 15.49 -36.52 -33.21
CA GLN A 86 14.06 -36.20 -33.38
C GLN A 86 13.35 -36.09 -32.04
N THR A 87 13.50 -37.07 -31.15
CA THR A 87 12.88 -37.03 -29.82
C THR A 87 13.30 -35.80 -29.02
N SER A 88 14.58 -35.42 -29.04
CA SER A 88 15.07 -34.22 -28.39
C SER A 88 14.49 -32.93 -28.98
N GLY A 89 14.36 -32.88 -30.33
CA GLY A 89 13.73 -31.75 -31.03
C GLY A 89 12.24 -31.61 -30.69
N ASP A 90 11.53 -32.74 -30.64
CA ASP A 90 10.10 -32.76 -30.30
C ASP A 90 9.87 -32.36 -28.83
N GLN A 91 10.70 -32.87 -27.91
CA GLN A 91 10.66 -32.45 -26.49
C GLN A 91 10.92 -30.95 -26.31
N LEU A 92 11.88 -30.38 -27.04
CA LEU A 92 12.15 -28.94 -26.97
C LEU A 92 10.94 -28.14 -27.49
N ARG A 93 10.38 -28.54 -28.64
CA ARG A 93 9.17 -27.88 -29.19
C ARG A 93 7.97 -28.00 -28.26
N GLU A 94 7.75 -29.16 -27.67
CA GLU A 94 6.67 -29.36 -26.68
C GLU A 94 6.87 -28.48 -25.44
N SER A 95 8.10 -28.41 -24.93
CA SER A 95 8.44 -27.55 -23.81
C SER A 95 8.22 -26.05 -24.10
N GLU A 96 8.66 -25.61 -25.31
CA GLU A 96 8.45 -24.22 -25.76
C GLU A 96 6.95 -23.89 -25.92
N GLN A 97 6.18 -24.79 -26.56
CA GLN A 97 4.74 -24.62 -26.70
C GLN A 97 4.01 -24.60 -25.34
N ARG A 98 4.44 -25.45 -24.40
CA ARG A 98 3.90 -25.48 -23.05
C ARG A 98 4.18 -24.18 -22.33
N PHE A 99 5.40 -23.66 -22.41
CA PHE A 99 5.79 -22.39 -21.81
C PHE A 99 4.95 -21.23 -22.38
N ARG A 100 4.81 -21.12 -23.70
CA ARG A 100 3.98 -20.12 -24.36
C ARG A 100 2.52 -20.18 -23.86
N ARG A 101 1.93 -21.38 -23.82
CA ARG A 101 0.55 -21.53 -23.32
C ARG A 101 0.39 -21.08 -21.89
N VAL A 102 1.35 -21.38 -21.00
CA VAL A 102 1.28 -20.95 -19.60
C VAL A 102 1.24 -19.42 -19.49
N ILE A 103 2.03 -18.73 -20.28
CA ILE A 103 2.03 -17.27 -20.33
C ILE A 103 0.73 -16.73 -20.91
N ASP A 104 0.26 -17.29 -22.02
CA ASP A 104 -0.95 -16.81 -22.71
C ASP A 104 -2.22 -16.99 -21.88
N VAL A 105 -2.36 -18.12 -21.15
CA VAL A 105 -3.54 -18.32 -20.27
C VAL A 105 -3.43 -17.62 -18.92
N SER A 106 -2.29 -17.01 -18.61
CA SER A 106 -2.12 -16.24 -17.37
C SER A 106 -3.11 -15.08 -17.33
N PRO A 107 -3.88 -14.91 -16.24
CA PRO A 107 -4.78 -13.77 -16.10
C PRO A 107 -4.04 -12.45 -15.86
N VAL A 108 -2.75 -12.50 -15.60
CA VAL A 108 -1.92 -11.31 -15.32
C VAL A 108 -1.32 -10.81 -16.63
N PRO A 109 -1.51 -9.53 -16.99
CA PRO A 109 -0.86 -8.91 -18.14
C PRO A 109 0.66 -9.01 -18.08
N MET A 110 1.27 -9.50 -19.14
CA MET A 110 2.72 -9.70 -19.25
C MET A 110 3.23 -9.37 -20.64
N THR A 111 4.43 -8.81 -20.69
CA THR A 111 5.19 -8.64 -21.91
C THR A 111 6.60 -9.21 -21.75
N MET A 112 7.19 -9.66 -22.85
CA MET A 112 8.60 -10.03 -22.93
C MET A 112 9.29 -9.19 -23.99
N SER A 113 10.53 -8.82 -23.72
CA SER A 113 11.35 -8.09 -24.67
C SER A 113 12.77 -8.59 -24.70
N ALA A 114 13.38 -8.60 -25.88
CA ALA A 114 14.78 -8.89 -26.08
C ALA A 114 15.67 -7.68 -25.70
N ALA A 115 16.98 -7.90 -25.55
CA ALA A 115 17.95 -6.84 -25.19
C ALA A 115 17.99 -5.67 -26.19
N ASN A 116 17.63 -5.90 -27.44
CA ASN A 116 17.54 -4.85 -28.47
C ASN A 116 16.24 -4.04 -28.39
N GLY A 117 15.39 -4.30 -27.36
CA GLY A 117 14.12 -3.61 -27.17
C GLY A 117 12.96 -4.15 -28.03
N THR A 118 13.15 -5.23 -28.80
CA THR A 118 12.05 -5.88 -29.55
C THR A 118 11.10 -6.57 -28.57
N VAL A 119 9.80 -6.32 -28.66
CA VAL A 119 8.77 -7.03 -27.90
C VAL A 119 8.56 -8.41 -28.52
N THR A 120 8.95 -9.46 -27.83
CA THR A 120 8.88 -10.85 -28.31
C THR A 120 7.56 -11.53 -27.96
N LEU A 121 6.86 -11.03 -26.92
CA LEU A 121 5.58 -11.54 -26.48
C LEU A 121 4.76 -10.44 -25.77
N ALA A 122 3.46 -10.41 -26.06
CA ALA A 122 2.43 -9.75 -25.27
C ALA A 122 1.30 -10.77 -25.09
N ASN A 123 1.01 -11.21 -23.85
CA ASN A 123 0.03 -12.25 -23.61
C ASN A 123 -1.43 -11.77 -23.80
N GLU A 124 -2.38 -12.70 -23.84
CA GLU A 124 -3.80 -12.38 -24.04
C GLU A 124 -4.34 -11.41 -22.98
N ALA A 125 -3.91 -11.54 -21.72
CA ALA A 125 -4.32 -10.63 -20.64
C ALA A 125 -3.83 -9.20 -20.89
N PHE A 126 -2.60 -9.01 -21.38
CA PHE A 126 -2.07 -7.71 -21.75
C PHE A 126 -2.89 -7.05 -22.85
N VAL A 127 -3.19 -7.80 -23.90
CA VAL A 127 -4.02 -7.30 -25.00
C VAL A 127 -5.42 -6.95 -24.53
N LYS A 128 -6.03 -7.78 -23.68
CA LYS A 128 -7.36 -7.56 -23.14
C LYS A 128 -7.43 -6.30 -22.25
N VAL A 129 -6.43 -6.08 -21.41
CA VAL A 129 -6.42 -4.95 -20.43
C VAL A 129 -6.04 -3.65 -21.10
N PHE A 130 -4.99 -3.64 -21.95
CA PHE A 130 -4.44 -2.40 -22.52
C PHE A 130 -4.86 -2.15 -23.96
N GLY A 131 -5.38 -3.17 -24.67
CA GLY A 131 -5.83 -3.06 -26.06
C GLY A 131 -4.70 -3.08 -27.09
N TYR A 132 -3.44 -3.08 -26.68
CA TYR A 132 -2.29 -3.08 -27.60
C TYR A 132 -1.85 -4.51 -27.91
N THR A 133 -1.73 -4.83 -29.20
CA THR A 133 -1.13 -6.09 -29.67
C THR A 133 0.38 -5.92 -29.87
N GLN A 134 1.11 -7.02 -30.03
CA GLN A 134 2.53 -6.99 -30.37
C GLN A 134 2.79 -6.22 -31.69
N GLN A 135 1.83 -6.20 -32.62
CA GLN A 135 1.94 -5.43 -33.87
C GLN A 135 1.83 -3.93 -33.64
N ASP A 136 1.06 -3.49 -32.63
CA ASP A 136 0.94 -2.09 -32.27
C ASP A 136 2.20 -1.57 -31.57
N ILE A 137 2.89 -2.46 -30.81
CA ILE A 137 4.08 -2.14 -30.00
C ILE A 137 5.22 -3.12 -30.32
N PRO A 138 5.76 -3.12 -31.53
CA PRO A 138 6.82 -4.05 -31.92
C PRO A 138 8.11 -3.84 -31.12
N THR A 139 8.30 -2.66 -30.58
CA THR A 139 9.45 -2.31 -29.71
C THR A 139 9.02 -1.58 -28.44
N ILE A 140 9.88 -1.61 -27.42
CA ILE A 140 9.72 -0.81 -26.22
C ILE A 140 9.63 0.69 -26.53
N SER A 141 10.36 1.16 -27.56
CA SER A 141 10.32 2.53 -28.02
C SER A 141 8.95 2.93 -28.59
N ASP A 142 8.21 1.99 -29.16
CA ASP A 142 6.84 2.20 -29.64
C ASP A 142 5.82 2.20 -28.51
N TRP A 143 6.11 1.45 -27.42
CA TRP A 143 5.27 1.37 -26.23
C TRP A 143 5.24 2.67 -25.44
N TRP A 144 6.42 3.22 -25.10
CA TRP A 144 6.54 4.38 -24.19
C TRP A 144 5.65 5.57 -24.55
N PRO A 145 5.64 6.09 -25.80
CA PRO A 145 4.80 7.26 -26.12
C PRO A 145 3.31 6.95 -26.17
N ARG A 146 2.93 5.68 -26.37
CA ARG A 146 1.53 5.25 -26.37
C ARG A 146 0.99 5.07 -24.95
N ALA A 147 1.75 4.40 -24.12
CA ALA A 147 1.40 4.17 -22.71
C ALA A 147 1.48 5.42 -21.86
N TYR A 148 2.43 6.30 -22.16
CA TYR A 148 2.73 7.52 -21.42
C TYR A 148 2.79 8.71 -22.39
N PRO A 149 1.66 9.25 -22.83
CA PRO A 149 1.62 10.32 -23.85
C PRO A 149 2.15 11.67 -23.32
N ASP A 150 2.00 11.96 -22.03
CA ASP A 150 2.57 13.13 -21.39
C ASP A 150 4.10 12.99 -21.30
N PRO A 151 4.89 13.89 -21.96
CA PRO A 151 6.34 13.80 -21.98
C PRO A 151 6.99 13.90 -20.60
N GLU A 152 6.54 14.81 -19.73
CA GLU A 152 7.12 14.98 -18.40
C GLU A 152 6.87 13.76 -17.50
N TYR A 153 5.66 13.21 -17.57
CA TYR A 153 5.32 12.00 -16.84
C TYR A 153 6.11 10.80 -17.37
N ARG A 154 6.22 10.67 -18.69
CA ARG A 154 6.98 9.60 -19.35
C ARG A 154 8.45 9.61 -18.96
N ASP A 155 9.10 10.77 -18.99
CA ASP A 155 10.53 10.91 -18.64
C ASP A 155 10.74 10.54 -17.16
N ARG A 156 9.86 10.96 -16.28
CA ARG A 156 9.91 10.63 -14.85
C ARG A 156 9.77 9.12 -14.60
N ILE A 157 8.82 8.46 -15.28
CA ILE A 157 8.64 7.00 -15.17
C ILE A 157 9.81 6.25 -15.79
N ALA A 158 10.35 6.72 -16.93
CA ALA A 158 11.50 6.11 -17.59
C ALA A 158 12.76 6.19 -16.73
N ASP A 159 13.00 7.32 -16.08
CA ASP A 159 14.14 7.49 -15.17
C ASP A 159 14.03 6.62 -13.92
N ALA A 160 12.84 6.56 -13.30
CA ALA A 160 12.57 5.68 -12.18
C ALA A 160 12.76 4.20 -12.55
N TRP A 161 12.24 3.80 -13.70
CA TRP A 161 12.39 2.46 -14.23
C TRP A 161 13.85 2.08 -14.46
N ARG A 162 14.63 2.96 -15.10
CA ARG A 162 16.07 2.76 -15.35
C ARG A 162 16.85 2.64 -14.07
N THR A 163 16.61 3.54 -13.12
CA THR A 163 17.27 3.55 -11.82
C THR A 163 17.03 2.26 -11.06
N GLU A 164 15.78 1.76 -11.07
CA GLU A 164 15.44 0.52 -10.37
C GLU A 164 16.01 -0.72 -11.07
N LEU A 165 16.03 -0.74 -12.40
CA LEU A 165 16.71 -1.81 -13.15
C LEU A 165 18.21 -1.89 -12.82
N GLU A 166 18.88 -0.75 -12.77
CA GLU A 166 20.30 -0.69 -12.42
C GLU A 166 20.53 -1.10 -10.97
N ARG A 167 19.67 -0.69 -10.04
CA ARG A 167 19.75 -1.09 -8.63
C ARG A 167 19.61 -2.59 -8.49
N SER A 168 18.55 -3.16 -9.04
CA SER A 168 18.27 -4.60 -8.93
C SER A 168 19.37 -5.45 -9.58
N ALA A 169 19.90 -5.01 -10.72
CA ALA A 169 21.00 -5.69 -11.40
C ALA A 169 22.31 -5.65 -10.60
N LYS A 170 22.65 -4.52 -9.98
CA LYS A 170 23.88 -4.37 -9.19
C LYS A 170 23.82 -5.11 -7.84
N ALA A 171 22.66 -5.08 -7.18
CA ALA A 171 22.44 -5.71 -5.88
C ALA A 171 22.17 -7.22 -5.98
N GLY A 172 21.75 -7.72 -7.15
CA GLY A 172 21.24 -9.08 -7.32
C GLY A 172 19.89 -9.31 -6.68
N ASP A 173 19.15 -8.21 -6.38
CA ASP A 173 17.87 -8.22 -5.73
C ASP A 173 16.71 -8.24 -6.77
N ALA A 174 15.50 -8.56 -6.29
CA ALA A 174 14.30 -8.41 -7.09
C ALA A 174 14.04 -6.94 -7.43
N PHE A 175 13.42 -6.70 -8.58
CA PHE A 175 12.91 -5.39 -8.98
C PHE A 175 11.81 -4.94 -8.00
N THR A 176 11.95 -3.76 -7.41
CA THR A 176 10.93 -3.18 -6.54
C THR A 176 9.74 -2.74 -7.38
N PRO A 177 8.53 -3.27 -7.15
CA PRO A 177 7.37 -2.88 -7.91
C PRO A 177 7.12 -1.37 -7.85
N MET A 178 6.78 -0.76 -8.99
CA MET A 178 6.50 0.67 -9.09
C MET A 178 5.12 0.92 -9.70
N GLU A 179 4.45 1.96 -9.22
CA GLU A 179 3.15 2.35 -9.75
C GLU A 179 3.30 3.26 -10.96
N ALA A 180 2.44 3.04 -11.97
CA ALA A 180 2.35 3.92 -13.11
C ALA A 180 0.92 3.98 -13.66
N ARG A 181 0.58 5.11 -14.30
CA ARG A 181 -0.67 5.27 -15.06
C ARG A 181 -0.40 5.03 -16.52
N ILE A 182 -1.09 4.06 -17.08
CA ILE A 182 -0.97 3.65 -18.48
C ILE A 182 -2.23 4.08 -19.22
N ARG A 183 -2.04 4.72 -20.38
CA ARG A 183 -3.13 4.95 -21.32
C ARG A 183 -3.33 3.72 -22.19
N CYS A 184 -4.52 3.16 -22.14
CA CYS A 184 -4.96 2.08 -23.01
C CYS A 184 -5.21 2.56 -24.47
N LYS A 185 -5.30 1.62 -25.41
CA LYS A 185 -5.54 1.93 -26.82
C LYS A 185 -6.90 2.60 -27.07
N ASP A 186 -7.90 2.31 -26.26
CA ASP A 186 -9.22 2.94 -26.29
C ASP A 186 -9.26 4.34 -25.64
N GLY A 187 -8.14 4.80 -25.07
CA GLY A 187 -8.02 6.07 -24.39
C GLY A 187 -8.29 6.03 -22.89
N ALA A 188 -8.75 4.92 -22.33
CA ALA A 188 -8.92 4.74 -20.89
C ALA A 188 -7.56 4.77 -20.17
N GLU A 189 -7.55 5.21 -18.92
CA GLU A 189 -6.37 5.16 -18.06
C GLU A 189 -6.49 4.00 -17.06
N ARG A 190 -5.40 3.28 -16.89
CA ARG A 190 -5.25 2.23 -15.86
C ARG A 190 -4.12 2.58 -14.92
N ILE A 191 -4.31 2.34 -13.65
CA ILE A 191 -3.26 2.40 -12.64
C ILE A 191 -2.72 0.99 -12.48
N VAL A 192 -1.42 0.83 -12.67
CA VAL A 192 -0.79 -0.49 -12.64
C VAL A 192 0.41 -0.49 -11.70
N LEU A 193 0.62 -1.63 -11.05
CA LEU A 193 1.85 -1.94 -10.36
C LEU A 193 2.74 -2.75 -11.31
N LEU A 194 3.90 -2.18 -11.67
CA LEU A 194 4.85 -2.75 -12.60
C LEU A 194 5.95 -3.50 -11.87
N SER A 195 6.29 -4.69 -12.33
CA SER A 195 7.49 -5.40 -11.90
C SER A 195 8.21 -6.00 -13.09
N SER A 196 9.52 -6.20 -12.95
CA SER A 196 10.37 -6.71 -14.01
C SER A 196 11.35 -7.77 -13.49
N ALA A 197 11.67 -8.72 -14.35
CA ALA A 197 12.70 -9.70 -14.08
C ALA A 197 13.42 -10.09 -15.37
N TRP A 198 14.73 -10.39 -15.26
CA TRP A 198 15.50 -11.06 -16.33
C TRP A 198 15.23 -12.56 -16.27
N LEU A 199 14.99 -13.21 -17.42
CA LEU A 199 14.67 -14.64 -17.46
C LEU A 199 15.82 -15.54 -16.99
N ALA A 200 17.06 -15.13 -17.18
CA ALA A 200 18.25 -15.78 -16.63
C ALA A 200 19.36 -14.75 -16.44
N ALA A 201 20.33 -15.04 -15.59
CA ALA A 201 21.47 -14.15 -15.33
C ALA A 201 22.28 -13.77 -16.59
N ASP A 202 22.30 -14.67 -17.59
CA ASP A 202 22.96 -14.47 -18.88
C ASP A 202 21.97 -14.18 -20.02
N SER A 203 20.66 -14.00 -19.70
CA SER A 203 19.65 -13.81 -20.73
C SER A 203 19.54 -12.35 -21.10
N SER A 204 19.36 -12.11 -22.39
CA SER A 204 19.05 -10.80 -22.94
C SER A 204 17.54 -10.52 -22.97
N GLU A 205 16.74 -11.35 -22.32
CA GLU A 205 15.28 -11.25 -22.32
C GLU A 205 14.76 -10.80 -20.96
N GLN A 206 13.87 -9.81 -21.01
CA GLN A 206 13.22 -9.20 -19.86
C GLN A 206 11.73 -9.51 -19.88
N VAL A 207 11.18 -9.91 -18.75
CA VAL A 207 9.73 -10.03 -18.52
C VAL A 207 9.25 -8.84 -17.72
N VAL A 208 8.15 -8.23 -18.12
CA VAL A 208 7.44 -7.20 -17.37
C VAL A 208 6.04 -7.69 -17.04
N VAL A 209 5.66 -7.57 -15.80
CA VAL A 209 4.34 -7.94 -15.27
C VAL A 209 3.61 -6.69 -14.86
N PHE A 210 2.32 -6.61 -15.20
CA PHE A 210 1.46 -5.46 -14.93
C PHE A 210 0.28 -5.92 -14.08
N TRP A 211 0.20 -5.49 -12.83
CA TRP A 211 -0.99 -5.69 -12.02
C TRP A 211 -1.89 -4.46 -12.14
N ASP A 212 -3.07 -4.63 -12.72
CA ASP A 212 -4.09 -3.57 -12.75
C ASP A 212 -4.65 -3.40 -11.34
N ILE A 213 -4.35 -2.26 -10.72
CA ILE A 213 -4.81 -1.87 -9.38
C ILE A 213 -5.83 -0.73 -9.44
N THR A 214 -6.38 -0.43 -10.64
CA THR A 214 -7.27 0.72 -10.86
C THR A 214 -8.49 0.68 -9.97
N GLU A 215 -9.20 -0.46 -9.91
CA GLU A 215 -10.40 -0.60 -9.07
C GLU A 215 -10.08 -0.44 -7.59
N ARG A 216 -8.96 -1.00 -7.14
CA ARG A 216 -8.50 -0.86 -5.76
C ARG A 216 -8.23 0.59 -5.41
N GLU A 217 -7.42 1.30 -6.21
CA GLU A 217 -7.08 2.70 -6.00
C GLU A 217 -8.31 3.62 -6.00
N LEU A 218 -9.25 3.38 -6.92
CA LEU A 218 -10.51 4.13 -6.98
C LEU A 218 -11.39 3.87 -5.76
N ALA A 219 -11.46 2.63 -5.29
CA ALA A 219 -12.20 2.27 -4.08
C ALA A 219 -11.57 2.89 -2.82
N GLU A 220 -10.26 2.82 -2.66
CA GLU A 220 -9.54 3.43 -1.53
C GLU A 220 -9.75 4.96 -1.50
N ARG A 221 -9.67 5.62 -2.66
CA ARG A 221 -9.96 7.06 -2.77
C ARG A 221 -11.41 7.40 -2.46
N ALA A 222 -12.37 6.59 -2.93
CA ALA A 222 -13.78 6.80 -2.64
C ALA A 222 -14.08 6.69 -1.14
N VAL A 223 -13.49 5.72 -0.44
CA VAL A 223 -13.60 5.56 1.01
C VAL A 223 -13.00 6.77 1.73
N LEU A 224 -11.80 7.20 1.34
CA LEU A 224 -11.14 8.36 1.95
C LEU A 224 -12.00 9.63 1.80
N LEU A 225 -12.49 9.90 0.59
CA LEU A 225 -13.36 11.07 0.33
C LEU A 225 -14.69 10.97 1.09
N SER A 226 -15.26 9.78 1.21
CA SER A 226 -16.48 9.55 1.98
C SER A 226 -16.28 9.84 3.46
N ASN A 227 -15.17 9.38 4.04
CA ASN A 227 -14.83 9.64 5.43
C ASN A 227 -14.62 11.14 5.69
N GLN A 228 -13.85 11.82 4.84
CA GLN A 228 -13.66 13.28 4.95
C GLN A 228 -14.99 14.04 4.87
N ARG A 229 -15.90 13.62 3.99
CA ARG A 229 -17.21 14.23 3.87
C ARG A 229 -18.07 13.99 5.11
N LEU A 230 -17.99 12.78 5.68
CA LEU A 230 -18.72 12.44 6.92
C LEU A 230 -18.24 13.29 8.10
N GLU A 231 -16.93 13.43 8.27
CA GLU A 231 -16.32 14.29 9.30
C GLU A 231 -16.79 15.75 9.14
N GLN A 232 -16.80 16.26 7.92
CA GLN A 232 -17.28 17.62 7.66
C GLN A 232 -18.76 17.81 7.97
N VAL A 233 -19.59 16.82 7.66
CA VAL A 233 -21.03 16.83 7.98
C VAL A 233 -21.22 16.81 9.49
N LEU A 234 -20.49 15.95 10.22
CA LEU A 234 -20.56 15.89 11.68
C LEU A 234 -20.19 17.24 12.33
N LYS A 235 -19.07 17.85 11.91
CA LYS A 235 -18.70 19.19 12.37
C LYS A 235 -19.79 20.24 12.10
N SER A 236 -20.40 20.18 10.93
CA SER A 236 -21.47 21.11 10.54
C SER A 236 -22.73 20.91 11.39
N VAL A 237 -23.09 19.67 11.71
CA VAL A 237 -24.24 19.34 12.58
C VAL A 237 -23.98 19.81 14.00
N THR A 238 -22.77 19.59 14.54
CA THR A 238 -22.39 20.06 15.87
C THR A 238 -22.48 21.58 15.97
N ALA A 239 -21.93 22.31 15.00
CA ALA A 239 -22.06 23.77 14.93
C ALA A 239 -23.52 24.25 14.76
N LEU A 240 -24.36 23.49 14.04
CA LEU A 240 -25.78 23.81 13.93
C LEU A 240 -26.50 23.69 15.29
N ILE A 241 -26.17 22.67 16.09
CA ILE A 241 -26.73 22.52 17.45
C ILE A 241 -26.39 23.75 18.30
N GLY A 242 -25.12 24.21 18.31
CA GLY A 242 -24.74 25.46 18.99
C GLY A 242 -25.58 26.64 18.52
N LYS A 243 -25.75 26.85 17.20
CA LYS A 243 -26.60 27.93 16.67
C LYS A 243 -28.08 27.82 17.04
N ILE A 244 -28.61 26.63 17.25
CA ILE A 244 -29.99 26.47 17.76
C ILE A 244 -30.07 26.91 19.21
N VAL A 245 -29.06 26.63 20.05
CA VAL A 245 -28.98 27.10 21.44
C VAL A 245 -28.87 28.62 21.47
N GLU A 246 -27.95 29.19 20.69
CA GLU A 246 -27.78 30.65 20.54
C GLU A 246 -29.08 31.35 20.08
N ALA A 247 -29.83 30.78 19.17
CA ALA A 247 -31.09 31.37 18.73
C ALA A 247 -32.13 31.47 19.84
N ARG A 248 -31.97 30.68 20.92
CA ARG A 248 -32.85 30.67 22.07
C ARG A 248 -32.32 31.54 23.23
N ASP A 249 -31.02 31.69 23.34
CA ASP A 249 -30.30 32.58 24.26
C ASP A 249 -29.53 33.64 23.45
N PRO A 250 -30.15 34.82 23.18
CA PRO A 250 -29.49 35.85 22.34
C PRO A 250 -28.20 36.42 22.92
N TYR A 251 -27.86 36.04 24.17
CA TYR A 251 -26.65 36.48 24.87
C TYR A 251 -25.42 35.61 24.53
N THR A 252 -25.61 34.52 23.84
CA THR A 252 -24.55 33.51 23.57
C THR A 252 -24.08 33.49 22.12
N GLN A 253 -24.39 34.50 21.29
CA GLN A 253 -23.94 34.52 19.92
C GLN A 253 -22.42 34.45 19.78
N GLY A 254 -21.90 33.37 19.17
CA GLY A 254 -20.48 33.07 19.01
C GLY A 254 -19.79 32.54 20.27
N HIS A 255 -20.53 32.38 21.38
CA HIS A 255 -20.00 31.91 22.66
C HIS A 255 -19.51 30.47 22.56
N GLU A 256 -20.31 29.55 22.04
CA GLU A 256 -19.98 28.15 21.91
C GLU A 256 -18.72 27.96 21.05
N GLU A 257 -18.62 28.68 19.93
CA GLU A 257 -17.43 28.66 19.06
C GLU A 257 -16.20 29.26 19.77
N GLY A 258 -16.40 30.30 20.58
CA GLY A 258 -15.37 30.94 21.41
C GLY A 258 -14.83 29.99 22.48
N VAL A 259 -15.74 29.37 23.26
CA VAL A 259 -15.38 28.40 24.30
C VAL A 259 -14.65 27.17 23.69
N ALA A 260 -15.14 26.62 22.58
CA ALA A 260 -14.50 25.53 21.89
C ALA A 260 -13.08 25.87 21.43
N ARG A 261 -12.89 27.07 20.84
CA ARG A 261 -11.59 27.56 20.40
C ARG A 261 -10.62 27.78 21.56
N ILE A 262 -11.05 28.45 22.64
CA ILE A 262 -10.22 28.68 23.80
C ILE A 262 -9.87 27.35 24.48
N GLY A 263 -10.86 26.46 24.68
CA GLY A 263 -10.64 25.13 25.26
C GLY A 263 -9.61 24.31 24.49
N ARG A 264 -9.70 24.33 23.18
CA ARG A 264 -8.71 23.71 22.29
C ARG A 264 -7.30 24.28 22.48
N MET A 265 -7.17 25.63 22.48
CA MET A 265 -5.86 26.27 22.67
C MET A 265 -5.24 25.93 24.02
N ILE A 266 -6.04 25.89 25.09
CA ILE A 266 -5.57 25.51 26.43
C ILE A 266 -5.11 24.06 26.45
N ALA A 267 -5.89 23.14 25.85
CA ALA A 267 -5.60 21.72 25.81
C ALA A 267 -4.31 21.43 25.00
N GLU A 268 -4.13 22.10 23.86
CA GLU A 268 -2.91 22.03 23.05
C GLU A 268 -1.69 22.55 23.81
N GLU A 269 -1.80 23.68 24.50
CA GLU A 269 -0.73 24.27 25.30
C GLU A 269 -0.35 23.39 26.51
N MET A 270 -1.30 22.62 27.03
CA MET A 270 -1.06 21.64 28.10
C MET A 270 -0.41 20.35 27.56
N GLY A 271 -0.35 20.15 26.26
CA GLY A 271 0.19 18.94 25.62
C GLY A 271 -0.72 17.74 25.74
N LEU A 272 -2.04 17.93 25.82
CA LEU A 272 -3.02 16.85 25.77
C LEU A 272 -2.99 16.16 24.40
N SER A 273 -3.44 14.91 24.35
CA SER A 273 -3.49 14.16 23.09
C SER A 273 -4.45 14.81 22.08
N ALA A 274 -4.22 14.59 20.78
CA ALA A 274 -5.09 15.09 19.73
C ALA A 274 -6.57 14.69 19.94
N ALA A 275 -6.81 13.48 20.44
CA ALA A 275 -8.14 12.99 20.77
C ALA A 275 -8.79 13.78 21.93
N GLU A 276 -8.05 14.06 23.00
CA GLU A 276 -8.57 14.87 24.12
C GLU A 276 -8.86 16.32 23.70
N VAL A 277 -7.99 16.89 22.87
CA VAL A 277 -8.19 18.25 22.31
C VAL A 277 -9.47 18.30 21.48
N GLU A 278 -9.71 17.33 20.62
CA GLU A 278 -10.93 17.25 19.80
C GLU A 278 -12.18 17.04 20.67
N GLY A 279 -12.11 16.20 21.70
CA GLY A 279 -13.20 16.01 22.65
C GLY A 279 -13.59 17.31 23.40
N ILE A 280 -12.60 18.10 23.82
CA ILE A 280 -12.81 19.40 24.48
C ILE A 280 -13.42 20.40 23.50
N GLU A 281 -12.96 20.44 22.24
CA GLU A 281 -13.53 21.29 21.20
C GLU A 281 -15.01 20.98 20.96
N VAL A 282 -15.35 19.69 20.80
CA VAL A 282 -16.73 19.24 20.64
C VAL A 282 -17.59 19.59 21.86
N ALA A 283 -17.07 19.34 23.07
CA ALA A 283 -17.79 19.69 24.31
C ALA A 283 -18.05 21.18 24.39
N GLY A 284 -17.09 22.03 24.01
CA GLY A 284 -17.25 23.47 23.95
C GLY A 284 -18.37 23.94 23.04
N LEU A 285 -18.52 23.29 21.88
CA LEU A 285 -19.58 23.58 20.91
C LEU A 285 -21.00 23.24 21.42
N VAL A 286 -21.12 22.34 22.39
CA VAL A 286 -22.43 21.82 22.85
C VAL A 286 -22.66 21.95 24.36
N HIS A 287 -21.74 22.62 25.11
CA HIS A 287 -21.78 22.64 26.57
C HIS A 287 -23.09 23.21 27.11
N ASP A 288 -23.67 24.14 26.40
CA ASP A 288 -24.90 24.86 26.76
C ASP A 288 -26.18 24.25 26.16
N VAL A 289 -26.11 23.07 25.51
CA VAL A 289 -27.27 22.43 24.83
C VAL A 289 -28.46 22.24 25.80
N GLY A 290 -28.21 22.04 27.07
CA GLY A 290 -29.26 21.92 28.09
C GLY A 290 -30.11 23.19 28.32
N LYS A 291 -29.66 24.36 27.88
CA LYS A 291 -30.44 25.61 27.92
C LYS A 291 -31.70 25.52 27.06
N LEU A 292 -31.79 24.58 26.12
CA LEU A 292 -33.03 24.29 25.38
C LEU A 292 -34.20 23.93 26.30
N GLY A 293 -33.92 23.39 27.49
CA GLY A 293 -34.92 23.05 28.50
C GLY A 293 -35.28 24.19 29.45
N VAL A 294 -34.60 25.36 29.36
CA VAL A 294 -34.89 26.53 30.19
C VAL A 294 -35.90 27.43 29.49
N PRO A 295 -36.93 27.95 30.19
CA PRO A 295 -37.89 28.92 29.61
C PRO A 295 -37.15 30.15 29.07
N ALA A 296 -37.51 30.58 27.83
CA ALA A 296 -36.88 31.71 27.18
C ALA A 296 -37.03 33.02 27.97
N GLU A 297 -38.13 33.17 28.69
CA GLU A 297 -38.46 34.33 29.51
C GLU A 297 -37.45 34.49 30.68
N ILE A 298 -36.86 33.37 31.15
CA ILE A 298 -35.80 33.37 32.17
C ILE A 298 -34.46 33.73 31.56
N LEU A 299 -34.12 33.09 30.41
CA LEU A 299 -32.86 33.33 29.72
C LEU A 299 -32.73 34.79 29.23
N THR A 300 -33.85 35.39 28.81
CA THR A 300 -33.86 36.76 28.25
C THR A 300 -34.30 37.84 29.25
N LYS A 301 -34.46 37.49 30.54
CA LYS A 301 -34.93 38.42 31.57
C LYS A 301 -33.95 39.56 31.76
N PRO A 302 -34.40 40.82 31.58
CA PRO A 302 -33.57 41.97 31.90
C PRO A 302 -33.46 42.16 33.42
N GLY A 303 -32.23 42.12 33.97
CA GLY A 303 -31.94 42.37 35.37
C GLY A 303 -31.52 41.11 36.16
N LEU A 304 -31.60 41.21 37.49
CA LEU A 304 -31.21 40.13 38.38
C LEU A 304 -32.27 39.02 38.38
N LEU A 305 -31.77 37.79 38.35
CA LEU A 305 -32.62 36.58 38.47
C LEU A 305 -32.95 36.35 39.96
N ALA A 306 -34.17 35.88 40.26
CA ALA A 306 -34.49 35.33 41.56
C ALA A 306 -33.77 33.99 41.77
N ASP A 307 -33.55 33.57 43.02
CA ASP A 307 -32.83 32.34 43.35
C ASP A 307 -33.44 31.11 42.62
N VAL A 308 -34.76 31.01 42.59
CA VAL A 308 -35.49 29.94 41.90
C VAL A 308 -35.27 29.97 40.39
N GLU A 309 -35.18 31.14 39.75
CA GLU A 309 -34.90 31.30 38.34
C GLU A 309 -33.44 30.91 38.01
N PHE A 310 -32.53 31.27 38.91
CA PHE A 310 -31.11 30.91 38.79
C PHE A 310 -30.92 29.39 38.95
N ASP A 311 -31.64 28.74 39.86
CA ASP A 311 -31.64 27.30 40.04
C ASP A 311 -32.12 26.57 38.75
N LEU A 312 -33.15 27.11 38.07
CA LEU A 312 -33.58 26.56 36.78
C LEU A 312 -32.52 26.68 35.70
N ILE A 313 -31.72 27.74 35.68
CA ILE A 313 -30.59 27.87 34.77
C ILE A 313 -29.50 26.86 35.13
N ARG A 314 -29.19 26.67 36.41
CA ARG A 314 -28.17 25.67 36.84
C ARG A 314 -28.48 24.27 36.38
N GLU A 315 -29.75 23.92 36.18
CA GLU A 315 -30.15 22.61 35.67
C GLU A 315 -29.65 22.33 34.23
N HIS A 316 -29.21 23.35 33.46
CA HIS A 316 -28.81 23.15 32.08
C HIS A 316 -27.63 22.16 31.95
N SER A 317 -26.67 22.15 32.89
CA SER A 317 -25.55 21.22 32.88
C SER A 317 -26.03 19.76 32.97
N GLN A 318 -26.96 19.47 33.89
CA GLN A 318 -27.59 18.14 34.02
C GLN A 318 -28.44 17.79 32.82
N ARG A 319 -29.21 18.71 32.31
CA ARG A 319 -30.06 18.51 31.12
C ARG A 319 -29.21 18.29 29.88
N GLY A 320 -28.10 19.01 29.75
CA GLY A 320 -27.10 18.80 28.69
C GLY A 320 -26.53 17.39 28.73
N TYR A 321 -26.14 16.94 29.91
CA TYR A 321 -25.73 15.56 30.13
C TYR A 321 -26.80 14.56 29.69
N ASP A 322 -28.05 14.75 30.09
CA ASP A 322 -29.16 13.85 29.78
C ASP A 322 -29.47 13.80 28.27
N ILE A 323 -29.21 14.88 27.54
CA ILE A 323 -29.35 14.94 26.06
C ILE A 323 -28.21 14.20 25.39
N LEU A 324 -26.98 14.29 25.92
CA LEU A 324 -25.77 13.83 25.25
C LEU A 324 -25.32 12.41 25.65
N LYS A 325 -25.73 11.91 26.81
CA LYS A 325 -25.23 10.64 27.39
C LYS A 325 -25.50 9.40 26.53
N ASP A 326 -26.52 9.42 25.69
CA ASP A 326 -26.90 8.31 24.84
C ASP A 326 -26.27 8.40 23.44
N ILE A 327 -25.46 9.44 23.17
CA ILE A 327 -24.71 9.62 21.94
C ILE A 327 -23.33 8.98 22.15
N ASP A 328 -22.98 8.06 21.23
CA ASP A 328 -21.69 7.37 21.25
C ASP A 328 -20.59 8.26 20.67
N PHE A 329 -20.05 9.12 21.54
CA PHE A 329 -18.88 9.93 21.22
C PHE A 329 -17.60 9.14 21.53
N ASP A 330 -16.52 9.40 20.80
CA ASP A 330 -15.18 8.84 21.09
C ASP A 330 -14.60 9.39 22.41
N TRP A 331 -15.25 10.43 22.98
CA TRP A 331 -14.85 11.12 24.20
C TRP A 331 -16.03 11.27 25.17
N PRO A 332 -15.79 11.45 26.47
CA PRO A 332 -16.86 11.59 27.45
C PRO A 332 -17.47 13.01 27.42
N VAL A 333 -18.01 13.44 26.25
CA VAL A 333 -18.56 14.78 26.03
C VAL A 333 -19.67 15.11 27.04
N ALA A 334 -20.56 14.16 27.31
CA ALA A 334 -21.65 14.36 28.27
C ALA A 334 -21.12 14.68 29.66
N ASP A 335 -20.08 13.98 30.14
CA ASP A 335 -19.47 14.24 31.45
C ASP A 335 -18.76 15.60 31.46
N MET A 336 -18.12 16.01 30.39
CA MET A 336 -17.52 17.34 30.27
C MET A 336 -18.58 18.42 30.37
N VAL A 337 -19.70 18.25 29.68
CA VAL A 337 -20.85 19.19 29.75
C VAL A 337 -21.47 19.21 31.12
N LEU A 338 -21.58 18.07 31.81
CA LEU A 338 -22.05 18.05 33.21
C LEU A 338 -21.16 18.87 34.13
N GLN A 339 -19.84 18.83 33.91
CA GLN A 339 -18.82 19.34 34.85
C GLN A 339 -18.36 20.78 34.56
N HIS A 340 -18.78 21.42 33.47
CA HIS A 340 -18.21 22.70 33.05
C HIS A 340 -18.50 23.88 34.02
N HIS A 341 -19.43 23.75 34.95
CA HIS A 341 -19.69 24.71 36.03
C HIS A 341 -19.26 24.22 37.42
N GLU A 342 -18.61 23.08 37.51
CA GLU A 342 -17.97 22.66 38.75
C GLU A 342 -16.79 23.57 39.08
N ARG A 343 -16.34 23.57 40.34
CA ARG A 343 -15.20 24.35 40.82
C ARG A 343 -14.27 23.47 41.64
N MET A 344 -12.95 23.69 41.56
CA MET A 344 -11.96 22.86 42.27
C MET A 344 -12.18 22.85 43.80
N ASP A 345 -12.76 23.90 44.37
CA ASP A 345 -13.12 24.03 45.80
C ASP A 345 -14.47 23.40 46.19
N GLY A 346 -15.22 22.84 45.23
CA GLY A 346 -16.53 22.22 45.41
C GLY A 346 -17.68 23.24 45.49
N SER A 347 -17.46 24.50 45.22
CA SER A 347 -18.50 25.55 45.22
C SER A 347 -19.34 25.59 43.94
N GLY A 348 -19.00 24.70 42.96
CA GLY A 348 -19.66 24.59 41.66
C GLY A 348 -20.98 23.81 41.69
N TYR A 349 -21.52 23.54 40.52
CA TYR A 349 -22.74 22.77 40.29
C TYR A 349 -22.64 21.93 39.01
N PRO A 350 -23.50 20.89 38.83
CA PRO A 350 -24.63 20.49 39.68
C PRO A 350 -24.24 19.52 40.81
N GLY A 351 -23.08 18.83 40.71
CA GLY A 351 -22.67 17.79 41.66
C GLY A 351 -21.91 18.31 42.88
N GLY A 352 -21.37 19.54 42.86
CA GLY A 352 -20.46 20.04 43.88
C GLY A 352 -19.16 19.25 43.93
N LEU A 353 -18.69 18.80 42.79
CA LEU A 353 -17.43 18.04 42.65
C LEU A 353 -16.24 18.93 42.99
N ALA A 354 -15.24 18.37 43.69
CA ALA A 354 -14.03 19.07 44.08
C ALA A 354 -12.76 18.33 43.62
N GLY A 355 -11.70 19.09 43.37
CA GLY A 355 -10.38 18.53 43.06
C GLY A 355 -10.42 17.46 41.95
N ASP A 356 -9.85 16.29 42.24
CA ASP A 356 -9.75 15.19 41.26
C ASP A 356 -11.09 14.50 40.90
N GLY A 357 -12.20 14.92 41.55
CA GLY A 357 -13.54 14.51 41.10
C GLY A 357 -13.96 15.16 39.77
N ILE A 358 -13.31 16.25 39.36
CA ILE A 358 -13.54 16.92 38.08
C ILE A 358 -12.51 16.40 37.06
N SER A 359 -12.96 15.93 35.91
CA SER A 359 -12.08 15.49 34.83
C SER A 359 -11.21 16.66 34.33
N MET A 360 -10.00 16.35 33.78
CA MET A 360 -9.12 17.39 33.25
C MET A 360 -9.82 18.17 32.11
N ALA A 361 -10.56 17.51 31.27
CA ALA A 361 -11.32 18.14 30.19
C ALA A 361 -12.43 19.06 30.75
N GLY A 362 -13.13 18.67 31.84
CA GLY A 362 -14.08 19.52 32.55
C GLY A 362 -13.40 20.75 33.13
N ARG A 363 -12.19 20.60 33.71
CA ARG A 363 -11.41 21.74 34.27
C ARG A 363 -11.00 22.72 33.17
N VAL A 364 -10.62 22.22 31.97
CA VAL A 364 -10.27 23.05 30.81
C VAL A 364 -11.51 23.79 30.31
N LEU A 365 -12.63 23.08 30.12
CA LEU A 365 -13.88 23.65 29.62
C LEU A 365 -14.41 24.74 30.53
N MET A 366 -14.39 24.51 31.85
CA MET A 366 -14.75 25.48 32.89
C MET A 366 -13.97 26.80 32.75
N VAL A 367 -12.65 26.75 32.56
CA VAL A 367 -11.81 27.93 32.41
C VAL A 367 -12.04 28.60 31.07
N ALA A 368 -12.21 27.83 29.99
CA ALA A 368 -12.50 28.36 28.66
C ALA A 368 -13.82 29.14 28.64
N ASP A 369 -14.87 28.59 29.26
CA ASP A 369 -16.16 29.26 29.42
C ASP A 369 -16.04 30.60 30.19
N VAL A 370 -15.32 30.62 31.33
CA VAL A 370 -15.10 31.84 32.09
C VAL A 370 -14.35 32.90 31.29
N ILE A 371 -13.29 32.51 30.58
CA ILE A 371 -12.50 33.45 29.78
C ILE A 371 -13.36 34.04 28.67
N GLU A 372 -14.06 33.21 27.92
CA GLU A 372 -14.95 33.68 26.83
C GLU A 372 -16.04 34.59 27.39
N ALA A 373 -16.78 34.12 28.41
CA ALA A 373 -17.88 34.87 29.00
C ALA A 373 -17.48 36.25 29.54
N MET A 374 -16.25 36.43 30.00
CA MET A 374 -15.75 37.73 30.50
C MET A 374 -15.14 38.58 29.38
N ALA A 375 -14.44 37.97 28.44
CA ALA A 375 -13.68 38.68 27.42
C ALA A 375 -14.52 39.08 26.19
N ALA A 376 -15.58 38.33 25.85
CA ALA A 376 -16.44 38.62 24.72
C ALA A 376 -17.45 39.74 25.00
N HIS A 377 -17.82 40.43 23.92
CA HIS A 377 -18.83 41.49 23.97
C HIS A 377 -20.23 40.89 23.97
N ARG A 378 -21.07 41.23 24.95
CA ARG A 378 -22.48 40.80 24.98
C ARG A 378 -23.42 41.99 24.79
N PRO A 379 -24.63 41.81 24.21
CA PRO A 379 -25.51 42.93 23.85
C PRO A 379 -25.83 43.91 24.95
N TYR A 380 -25.78 43.46 26.22
CA TYR A 380 -26.10 44.29 27.40
C TYR A 380 -24.94 44.47 28.36
N ARG A 381 -23.76 43.95 28.04
CA ARG A 381 -22.55 44.08 28.85
C ARG A 381 -21.34 44.28 27.98
N ALA A 382 -20.67 45.40 28.13
CA ALA A 382 -19.37 45.60 27.50
C ALA A 382 -18.42 44.49 27.93
N ALA A 383 -17.57 44.02 27.01
CA ALA A 383 -16.50 43.10 27.34
C ALA A 383 -15.67 43.68 28.50
N LEU A 384 -15.40 42.88 29.52
CA LEU A 384 -14.45 43.22 30.55
C LEU A 384 -13.00 43.14 30.05
N GLY A 385 -12.80 42.42 28.96
CA GLY A 385 -11.51 42.21 28.32
C GLY A 385 -10.76 40.98 28.85
N LEU A 386 -9.80 40.54 28.07
CA LEU A 386 -9.01 39.35 28.39
C LEU A 386 -8.21 39.51 29.68
N ASP A 387 -7.66 40.70 29.94
CA ASP A 387 -6.91 40.98 31.18
C ASP A 387 -7.77 40.78 32.44
N ALA A 388 -9.06 41.18 32.41
CA ALA A 388 -9.97 40.96 33.51
C ALA A 388 -10.32 39.49 33.72
N ALA A 389 -10.49 38.71 32.61
CA ALA A 389 -10.69 37.26 32.67
C ALA A 389 -9.45 36.55 33.27
N MET A 390 -8.26 36.95 32.84
CA MET A 390 -7.01 36.44 33.42
C MET A 390 -6.85 36.77 34.89
N ALA A 391 -7.23 37.99 35.31
CA ALA A 391 -7.22 38.39 36.73
C ALA A 391 -8.20 37.55 37.58
N GLU A 392 -9.37 37.20 37.04
CA GLU A 392 -10.34 36.31 37.72
C GLU A 392 -9.73 34.92 37.95
N ILE A 393 -9.22 34.25 36.88
CA ILE A 393 -8.72 32.88 37.04
C ILE A 393 -7.44 32.79 37.87
N THR A 394 -6.58 33.81 37.82
CA THR A 394 -5.34 33.85 38.62
C THR A 394 -5.59 34.33 40.05
N GLY A 395 -6.62 35.16 40.27
CA GLY A 395 -7.01 35.71 41.60
C GLY A 395 -7.75 34.70 42.47
N HIS A 396 -8.28 33.63 41.89
CA HIS A 396 -9.05 32.60 42.60
C HIS A 396 -8.48 31.18 42.36
N PRO A 397 -7.22 30.93 42.72
CA PRO A 397 -6.56 29.65 42.46
C PRO A 397 -7.24 28.46 43.18
N GLU A 398 -8.08 28.70 44.19
CA GLU A 398 -8.88 27.68 44.86
C GLU A 398 -10.01 27.13 43.97
N LYS A 399 -10.45 27.90 42.97
CA LYS A 399 -11.57 27.53 42.07
C LYS A 399 -11.13 26.85 40.78
N TYR A 400 -9.90 27.09 40.36
CA TYR A 400 -9.39 26.67 39.04
C TYR A 400 -8.15 25.79 39.19
N ASP A 401 -7.98 24.88 38.23
CA ASP A 401 -6.82 23.97 38.22
C ASP A 401 -5.51 24.72 37.95
N PRO A 402 -4.45 24.52 38.77
CA PRO A 402 -3.18 25.21 38.57
C PRO A 402 -2.48 24.94 37.23
N GLN A 403 -2.66 23.75 36.64
CA GLN A 403 -2.06 23.43 35.35
C GLN A 403 -2.78 24.18 34.24
N VAL A 404 -4.12 24.26 34.30
CA VAL A 404 -4.94 25.02 33.36
C VAL A 404 -4.62 26.50 33.45
N ILE A 405 -4.57 27.07 34.68
CA ILE A 405 -4.16 28.47 34.89
C ILE A 405 -2.79 28.74 34.26
N SER A 406 -1.81 27.86 34.51
CA SER A 406 -0.46 28.05 33.98
C SER A 406 -0.42 28.03 32.44
N ALA A 407 -1.23 27.19 31.80
CA ALA A 407 -1.38 27.16 30.34
C ALA A 407 -2.00 28.47 29.83
N CYS A 408 -3.06 28.96 30.47
CA CYS A 408 -3.70 30.24 30.12
C CYS A 408 -2.72 31.40 30.22
N VAL A 409 -1.91 31.45 31.28
CA VAL A 409 -0.91 32.52 31.50
C VAL A 409 0.12 32.51 30.35
N ARG A 410 0.65 31.35 30.00
CA ARG A 410 1.59 31.24 28.86
C ARG A 410 0.96 31.67 27.53
N LEU A 411 -0.28 31.26 27.26
CA LEU A 411 -1.01 31.69 26.07
C LEU A 411 -1.24 33.18 26.00
N HIS A 412 -1.62 33.76 27.14
CA HIS A 412 -1.87 35.21 27.30
C HIS A 412 -0.58 36.03 27.09
N GLU A 413 0.52 35.67 27.76
CA GLU A 413 1.83 36.30 27.61
C GLU A 413 2.38 36.21 26.18
N ALA A 414 2.07 35.15 25.49
CA ALA A 414 2.43 34.95 24.07
C ALA A 414 1.49 35.66 23.09
N GLY A 415 0.40 36.29 23.58
CA GLY A 415 -0.61 36.94 22.72
C GLY A 415 -1.35 35.99 21.81
N ARG A 416 -1.51 34.70 22.24
CA ARG A 416 -2.09 33.62 21.42
C ARG A 416 -3.55 33.32 21.73
N ILE A 417 -4.17 33.96 22.74
CA ILE A 417 -5.61 33.80 23.01
C ILE A 417 -6.39 34.64 22.00
N GLU A 418 -7.07 33.95 21.08
CA GLU A 418 -7.98 34.52 20.08
C GLU A 418 -9.42 34.48 20.65
N LEU A 419 -10.09 35.66 20.72
CA LEU A 419 -11.46 35.82 21.18
C LEU A 419 -12.47 35.81 20.05
#